data_bcbf5065cfb2536f76d86ea738f487df
#
_entry.id   bcbf5065cfb2536f76d86ea738f487df
#
_cell.length_a   1.000
_cell.length_b   1.000
_cell.length_c   1.000
_cell.angle_alpha   90.00
_cell.angle_beta   90.00
_cell.angle_gamma   90.00
#
_symmetry.space_group_name_H-M   'P 1'
#
loop_
_entity.id
_entity.type
_entity.pdbx_description
1 polymer ?
#
loop_
_entity_poly.entity_id
_entity_poly.type
_entity_poly.pdbx_seq_one_letter_code
_entity_poly.pdbx_strand_id
1 'polypeptide(L)'
;MLTSEDQELIEEEKKFYSEISDYINDILDNSFIEPIKDYELTIYSILYRIDELLDVLCVMTENSLINAGFLVLRSLLELTVQLEYILINEESREKRAIILQLFDIKRSFKDSSIFYERISKYPIYERYINVFIDQENAHFSNWYS
;
A
#
# COMPACT_ATOMS: atom_id res chain seq x y z
N MET A 1 8.23 15.09 31.53
CA MET A 1 9.58 15.40 31.03
C MET A 1 10.18 14.08 30.58
N LEU A 2 10.67 13.97 29.34
CA LEU A 2 11.29 12.74 28.84
C LEU A 2 12.61 12.49 29.57
N THR A 3 12.89 11.24 29.91
CA THR A 3 14.17 10.84 30.49
C THR A 3 15.26 10.83 29.42
N SER A 4 16.54 10.74 29.81
CA SER A 4 17.63 10.57 28.85
C SER A 4 17.52 9.29 28.05
N GLU A 5 17.02 8.21 28.67
CA GLU A 5 16.77 6.93 28.01
C GLU A 5 15.65 7.05 26.99
N ASP A 6 14.56 7.79 27.29
CA ASP A 6 13.48 8.04 26.33
C ASP A 6 13.97 8.81 25.10
N GLN A 7 14.87 9.79 25.32
CA GLN A 7 15.44 10.58 24.21
C GLN A 7 16.34 9.73 23.31
N GLU A 8 17.16 8.86 23.90
CA GLU A 8 18.02 7.94 23.15
C GLU A 8 17.19 6.97 22.31
N LEU A 9 16.12 6.39 22.87
CA LEU A 9 15.20 5.51 22.17
C LEU A 9 14.52 6.22 21.00
N ILE A 10 14.05 7.45 21.18
CA ILE A 10 13.44 8.26 20.12
C ILE A 10 14.42 8.49 18.96
N GLU A 11 15.69 8.81 19.26
CA GLU A 11 16.68 9.01 18.20
C GLU A 11 17.03 7.70 17.47
N GLU A 12 17.07 6.57 18.16
CA GLU A 12 17.25 5.26 17.52
C GLU A 12 16.07 4.91 16.59
N GLU A 13 14.83 5.12 17.01
CA GLU A 13 13.64 4.89 16.19
C GLU A 13 13.64 5.80 14.95
N LYS A 14 13.94 7.07 15.09
CA LYS A 14 14.04 8.01 13.97
C LYS A 14 15.11 7.58 12.96
N LYS A 15 16.27 7.15 13.45
CA LYS A 15 17.34 6.64 12.60
C LYS A 15 16.86 5.42 11.81
N PHE A 16 16.20 4.48 12.46
CA PHE A 16 15.64 3.29 11.82
C PHE A 16 14.64 3.63 10.71
N TYR A 17 13.69 4.54 10.97
CA TYR A 17 12.72 4.98 9.96
C TYR A 17 13.41 5.68 8.78
N SER A 18 14.41 6.52 9.06
CA SER A 18 15.19 7.21 8.02
C SER A 18 15.96 6.22 7.14
N GLU A 19 16.57 5.19 7.72
CA GLU A 19 17.29 4.15 6.94
C GLU A 19 16.35 3.37 6.01
N ILE A 20 15.13 3.06 6.46
CA ILE A 20 14.11 2.41 5.60
C ILE A 20 13.66 3.37 4.50
N SER A 21 13.40 4.63 4.82
CA SER A 21 13.01 5.65 3.85
C SER A 21 14.07 5.84 2.77
N ASP A 22 15.35 5.94 3.15
CA ASP A 22 16.46 6.05 2.22
C ASP A 22 16.54 4.84 1.28
N TYR A 23 16.31 3.63 1.81
CA TYR A 23 16.28 2.42 1.01
C TYR A 23 15.13 2.39 0.01
N ILE A 24 13.92 2.82 0.43
CA ILE A 24 12.75 2.93 -0.45
C ILE A 24 13.01 3.96 -1.56
N ASN A 25 13.55 5.11 -1.22
CA ASN A 25 13.87 6.17 -2.18
C ASN A 25 14.93 5.70 -3.20
N ASP A 26 15.94 4.95 -2.76
CA ASP A 26 16.93 4.36 -3.67
C ASP A 26 16.26 3.37 -4.65
N ILE A 27 15.32 2.53 -4.20
CA ILE A 27 14.53 1.67 -5.07
C ILE A 27 13.72 2.49 -6.07
N LEU A 28 13.01 3.51 -5.61
CA LEU A 28 12.17 4.34 -6.46
C LEU A 28 12.98 5.06 -7.53
N ASP A 29 14.10 5.67 -7.14
CA ASP A 29 14.97 6.42 -8.06
C ASP A 29 15.64 5.55 -9.13
N ASN A 30 15.96 4.28 -8.78
CA ASN A 30 16.63 3.37 -9.69
C ASN A 30 15.68 2.49 -10.53
N SER A 31 14.39 2.45 -10.20
CA SER A 31 13.43 1.51 -10.81
C SER A 31 12.62 2.12 -11.96
N PHE A 32 12.67 3.44 -12.17
CA PHE A 32 11.99 4.10 -13.29
C PHE A 32 12.73 3.87 -14.61
N ILE A 33 12.69 2.62 -15.09
CA ILE A 33 13.16 2.27 -16.44
C ILE A 33 11.93 2.25 -17.34
N GLU A 34 11.83 3.20 -18.25
CA GLU A 34 10.73 3.23 -19.22
C GLU A 34 10.85 2.07 -20.24
N PRO A 35 9.71 1.50 -20.69
CA PRO A 35 8.34 1.81 -20.28
C PRO A 35 7.94 1.12 -18.97
N ILE A 36 7.33 1.89 -18.05
CA ILE A 36 6.78 1.37 -16.81
C ILE A 36 5.50 0.56 -17.11
N LYS A 37 5.41 -0.66 -16.59
CA LYS A 37 4.20 -1.47 -16.74
C LYS A 37 3.11 -0.99 -15.76
N ASP A 38 1.84 -1.12 -16.16
CA ASP A 38 0.71 -0.63 -15.36
C ASP A 38 0.68 -1.22 -13.92
N TYR A 39 1.06 -2.47 -13.76
CA TYR A 39 1.11 -3.11 -12.44
C TYR A 39 2.28 -2.62 -11.57
N GLU A 40 3.37 -2.16 -12.17
CA GLU A 40 4.52 -1.59 -11.45
C GLU A 40 4.14 -0.28 -10.78
N LEU A 41 3.23 0.48 -11.37
CA LEU A 41 2.69 1.70 -10.76
C LEU A 41 2.02 1.41 -9.40
N THR A 42 1.36 0.26 -9.27
CA THR A 42 0.78 -0.14 -7.97
C THR A 42 1.86 -0.37 -6.92
N ILE A 43 2.94 -1.05 -7.30
CA ILE A 43 4.07 -1.33 -6.39
C ILE A 43 4.73 -0.01 -5.96
N TYR A 44 5.02 0.87 -6.92
CA TYR A 44 5.63 2.18 -6.63
C TYR A 44 4.70 3.06 -5.77
N SER A 45 3.41 3.05 -6.04
CA SER A 45 2.42 3.78 -5.24
C SER A 45 2.39 3.28 -3.79
N ILE A 46 2.47 1.97 -3.57
CA ILE A 46 2.53 1.39 -2.21
C ILE A 46 3.83 1.80 -1.52
N LEU A 47 4.98 1.68 -2.19
CA LEU A 47 6.28 2.07 -1.64
C LEU A 47 6.32 3.56 -1.28
N TYR A 48 5.80 4.42 -2.15
CA TYR A 48 5.71 5.85 -1.89
C TYR A 48 4.86 6.16 -0.66
N ARG A 49 3.70 5.49 -0.51
CA ARG A 49 2.85 5.67 0.66
C ARG A 49 3.48 5.14 1.94
N ILE A 50 4.27 4.07 1.87
CA ILE A 50 5.05 3.58 3.03
C ILE A 50 6.05 4.65 3.45
N ASP A 51 6.77 5.24 2.51
CA ASP A 51 7.73 6.32 2.77
C ASP A 51 7.08 7.52 3.45
N GLU A 52 5.96 8.01 2.92
CA GLU A 52 5.19 9.11 3.55
C GLU A 52 4.76 8.77 4.98
N LEU A 53 4.32 7.53 5.25
CA LEU A 53 3.91 7.12 6.59
C LEU A 53 5.08 6.97 7.57
N LEU A 54 6.27 6.62 7.08
CA LEU A 54 7.49 6.61 7.90
C LEU A 54 7.85 8.03 8.35
N ASP A 55 7.74 9.02 7.47
CA ASP A 55 7.94 10.44 7.83
C ASP A 55 6.94 10.89 8.91
N VAL A 56 5.67 10.50 8.76
CA VAL A 56 4.64 10.80 9.77
C VAL A 56 4.97 10.14 11.11
N LEU A 57 5.46 8.89 11.10
CA LEU A 57 5.89 8.22 12.33
C LEU A 57 7.05 8.94 13.01
N CYS A 58 8.05 9.44 12.27
CA CYS A 58 9.12 10.23 12.82
C CYS A 58 8.58 11.44 13.59
N VAL A 59 7.67 12.21 12.96
CA VAL A 59 7.05 13.38 13.59
C VAL A 59 6.25 13.01 14.84
N MET A 60 5.50 11.91 14.80
CA MET A 60 4.69 11.44 15.93
C MET A 60 5.57 10.98 17.10
N THR A 61 6.67 10.28 16.81
CA THR A 61 7.64 9.83 17.81
C THR A 61 8.28 11.05 18.51
N GLU A 62 8.71 12.05 17.75
CA GLU A 62 9.26 13.28 18.27
C GLU A 62 8.31 14.03 19.22
N ASN A 63 7.02 13.96 18.94
CA ASN A 63 5.97 14.65 19.71
C ASN A 63 5.29 13.75 20.74
N SER A 64 5.77 12.53 20.95
CA SER A 64 5.22 11.54 21.90
C SER A 64 3.73 11.24 21.67
N LEU A 65 3.27 11.24 20.41
CA LEU A 65 1.88 11.00 20.02
C LEU A 65 1.59 9.50 19.84
N ILE A 66 1.67 8.74 20.92
CA ILE A 66 1.60 7.27 20.92
C ILE A 66 0.32 6.74 20.28
N ASN A 67 -0.85 7.25 20.67
CA ASN A 67 -2.14 6.74 20.16
C ASN A 67 -2.31 6.99 18.65
N ALA A 68 -1.87 8.14 18.16
CA ALA A 68 -1.89 8.45 16.74
C ALA A 68 -0.86 7.59 15.98
N GLY A 69 0.29 7.32 16.57
CA GLY A 69 1.32 6.42 16.02
C GLY A 69 0.80 5.00 15.76
N PHE A 70 -0.05 4.45 16.61
CA PHE A 70 -0.66 3.13 16.38
C PHE A 70 -1.53 3.07 15.11
N LEU A 71 -2.24 4.14 14.78
CA LEU A 71 -3.03 4.22 13.55
C LEU A 71 -2.11 4.20 12.32
N VAL A 72 -1.00 4.91 12.37
CA VAL A 72 0.00 4.93 11.29
C VAL A 72 0.68 3.57 11.15
N LEU A 73 1.07 2.94 12.25
CA LEU A 73 1.66 1.59 12.26
C LEU A 73 0.71 0.55 11.65
N ARG A 74 -0.59 0.62 11.96
CA ARG A 74 -1.60 -0.23 11.34
C ARG A 74 -1.63 -0.03 9.83
N SER A 75 -1.64 1.22 9.36
CA SER A 75 -1.64 1.53 7.93
C SER A 75 -0.37 1.03 7.24
N LEU A 76 0.79 1.16 7.87
CA LEU A 76 2.06 0.60 7.39
C LEU A 76 1.99 -0.93 7.27
N LEU A 77 1.47 -1.62 8.28
CA LEU A 77 1.31 -3.06 8.26
C LEU A 77 0.39 -3.50 7.10
N GLU A 78 -0.74 -2.82 6.91
CA GLU A 78 -1.67 -3.11 5.81
C GLU A 78 -0.99 -2.93 4.44
N LEU A 79 -0.21 -1.87 4.22
CA LEU A 79 0.54 -1.64 2.98
C LEU A 79 1.65 -2.68 2.78
N THR A 80 2.36 -3.07 3.84
CA THR A 80 3.40 -4.10 3.78
C THR A 80 2.81 -5.45 3.38
N VAL A 81 1.69 -5.85 3.96
CA VAL A 81 0.98 -7.08 3.60
C VAL A 81 0.49 -7.04 2.15
N GLN A 82 0.00 -5.91 1.67
CA GLN A 82 -0.40 -5.73 0.27
C GLN A 82 0.80 -5.89 -0.67
N LEU A 83 1.93 -5.29 -0.34
CA LEU A 83 3.16 -5.39 -1.11
C LEU A 83 3.68 -6.83 -1.15
N GLU A 84 3.72 -7.50 0.00
CA GLU A 84 4.10 -8.91 0.09
C GLU A 84 3.17 -9.79 -0.75
N TYR A 85 1.87 -9.59 -0.68
CA TYR A 85 0.88 -10.31 -1.48
C TYR A 85 1.12 -10.17 -2.98
N ILE A 86 1.52 -8.99 -3.47
CA ILE A 86 1.86 -8.78 -4.87
C ILE A 86 3.15 -9.53 -5.23
N LEU A 87 4.18 -9.42 -4.38
CA LEU A 87 5.54 -9.85 -4.71
C LEU A 87 5.82 -11.34 -4.49
N ILE A 88 5.04 -12.03 -3.65
CA ILE A 88 5.31 -13.42 -3.25
C ILE A 88 5.39 -14.42 -4.41
N ASN A 89 4.74 -14.12 -5.55
CA ASN A 89 4.76 -14.97 -6.73
C ASN A 89 4.87 -14.11 -7.98
N GLU A 90 5.96 -14.28 -8.72
CA GLU A 90 6.26 -13.50 -9.92
C GLU A 90 5.23 -13.70 -11.03
N GLU A 91 4.77 -14.93 -11.26
CA GLU A 91 3.82 -15.26 -12.34
C GLU A 91 2.44 -14.59 -12.13
N SER A 92 2.02 -14.40 -10.89
CA SER A 92 0.74 -13.78 -10.54
C SER A 92 0.84 -12.33 -10.09
N ARG A 93 2.01 -11.72 -10.16
CA ARG A 93 2.28 -10.35 -9.70
C ARG A 93 1.39 -9.32 -10.39
N GLU A 94 1.34 -9.32 -11.71
CA GLU A 94 0.48 -8.42 -12.50
C GLU A 94 -0.99 -8.57 -12.09
N LYS A 95 -1.51 -9.79 -12.08
CA LYS A 95 -2.89 -10.08 -11.69
C LYS A 95 -3.22 -9.53 -10.30
N ARG A 96 -2.36 -9.78 -9.31
CA ARG A 96 -2.59 -9.34 -7.93
C ARG A 96 -2.55 -7.83 -7.80
N ALA A 97 -1.59 -7.17 -8.47
CA ALA A 97 -1.49 -5.72 -8.47
C ALA A 97 -2.72 -5.06 -9.10
N ILE A 98 -3.18 -5.56 -10.26
CA ILE A 98 -4.37 -5.03 -10.94
C ILE A 98 -5.64 -5.25 -10.12
N ILE A 99 -5.79 -6.41 -9.47
CA ILE A 99 -6.93 -6.66 -8.59
C ILE A 99 -6.96 -5.70 -7.40
N LEU A 100 -5.82 -5.42 -6.78
CA LEU A 100 -5.74 -4.41 -5.72
C LEU A 100 -6.13 -3.01 -6.22
N GLN A 101 -5.66 -2.61 -7.40
CA GLN A 101 -6.11 -1.36 -8.03
C GLN A 101 -7.63 -1.32 -8.21
N LEU A 102 -8.23 -2.41 -8.69
CA LEU A 102 -9.68 -2.50 -8.89
C LEU A 102 -10.44 -2.32 -7.57
N PHE A 103 -9.98 -2.91 -6.47
CA PHE A 103 -10.58 -2.69 -5.15
C PHE A 103 -10.48 -1.23 -4.71
N ASP A 104 -9.34 -0.60 -4.89
CA ASP A 104 -9.12 0.80 -4.50
C ASP A 104 -9.97 1.75 -5.36
N ILE A 105 -10.00 1.53 -6.66
CA ILE A 105 -10.83 2.33 -7.59
C ILE A 105 -12.31 2.16 -7.22
N LYS A 106 -12.76 0.93 -6.96
CA LYS A 106 -14.16 0.65 -6.64
C LYS A 106 -14.62 1.39 -5.37
N ARG A 107 -13.76 1.50 -4.36
CA ARG A 107 -14.07 2.25 -3.13
C ARG A 107 -14.41 3.72 -3.37
N SER A 108 -13.91 4.31 -4.46
CA SER A 108 -14.20 5.69 -4.84
C SER A 108 -15.55 5.88 -5.53
N PHE A 109 -16.21 4.80 -5.93
CA PHE A 109 -17.51 4.84 -6.59
C PHE A 109 -18.64 4.48 -5.61
N LYS A 110 -19.66 5.34 -5.57
CA LYS A 110 -20.89 5.09 -4.78
C LYS A 110 -21.80 4.05 -5.46
N ASP A 111 -21.78 4.02 -6.80
CA ASP A 111 -22.58 3.13 -7.62
C ASP A 111 -21.69 2.13 -8.36
N SER A 112 -21.90 0.84 -8.07
CA SER A 112 -21.14 -0.24 -8.69
C SER A 112 -21.36 -0.35 -10.21
N SER A 113 -22.55 0.03 -10.72
CA SER A 113 -22.83 -0.03 -12.16
C SER A 113 -21.95 0.97 -12.94
N ILE A 114 -21.75 2.16 -12.40
CA ILE A 114 -20.87 3.17 -13.00
C ILE A 114 -19.41 2.71 -12.97
N PHE A 115 -18.99 2.06 -11.88
CA PHE A 115 -17.65 1.48 -11.79
C PHE A 115 -17.41 0.49 -12.92
N TYR A 116 -18.29 -0.52 -13.08
CA TYR A 116 -18.12 -1.56 -14.09
C TYR A 116 -18.16 -0.98 -15.51
N GLU A 117 -19.05 -0.03 -15.80
CA GLU A 117 -19.10 0.66 -17.09
C GLU A 117 -17.77 1.37 -17.44
N ARG A 118 -17.18 2.03 -16.47
CA ARG A 118 -15.92 2.76 -16.69
C ARG A 118 -14.72 1.82 -16.84
N ILE A 119 -14.62 0.83 -15.96
CA ILE A 119 -13.50 -0.12 -15.97
C ILE A 119 -13.45 -0.95 -17.23
N SER A 120 -14.60 -1.36 -17.79
CA SER A 120 -14.67 -2.15 -19.04
C SER A 120 -14.08 -1.45 -20.25
N LYS A 121 -13.87 -0.13 -20.20
CA LYS A 121 -13.24 0.63 -21.28
C LYS A 121 -11.69 0.49 -21.30
N TYR A 122 -11.10 -0.09 -20.27
CA TYR A 122 -9.64 -0.24 -20.17
C TYR A 122 -9.26 -1.72 -20.31
N PRO A 123 -8.55 -2.12 -21.39
CA PRO A 123 -8.22 -3.53 -21.68
C PRO A 123 -7.48 -4.25 -20.53
N ILE A 124 -6.63 -3.54 -19.79
CA ILE A 124 -5.89 -4.12 -18.65
C ILE A 124 -6.83 -4.55 -17.52
N TYR A 125 -7.88 -3.79 -17.24
CA TYR A 125 -8.86 -4.12 -16.23
C TYR A 125 -9.87 -5.17 -16.75
N GLU A 126 -10.28 -5.08 -18.00
CA GLU A 126 -11.19 -6.06 -18.65
C GLU A 126 -10.64 -7.48 -18.53
N ARG A 127 -9.32 -7.67 -18.68
CA ARG A 127 -8.66 -8.98 -18.55
C ARG A 127 -8.90 -9.63 -17.19
N TYR A 128 -8.98 -8.85 -16.12
CA TYR A 128 -9.06 -9.33 -14.74
C TYR A 128 -10.41 -9.12 -14.07
N ILE A 129 -11.38 -8.50 -14.75
CA ILE A 129 -12.67 -8.14 -14.15
C ILE A 129 -13.44 -9.36 -13.60
N ASN A 130 -13.43 -10.48 -14.29
CA ASN A 130 -14.12 -11.69 -13.84
C ASN A 130 -13.48 -12.24 -12.57
N VAL A 131 -12.15 -12.27 -12.50
CA VAL A 131 -11.43 -12.71 -11.30
C VAL A 131 -11.72 -11.78 -10.13
N PHE A 132 -11.80 -10.49 -10.38
CA PHE A 132 -12.16 -9.50 -9.37
C PHE A 132 -13.57 -9.71 -8.83
N ILE A 133 -14.56 -9.94 -9.71
CA ILE A 133 -15.96 -10.24 -9.33
C ILE A 133 -16.03 -11.52 -8.48
N ASP A 134 -15.32 -12.57 -8.88
CA ASP A 134 -15.29 -13.83 -8.15
C ASP A 134 -14.70 -13.65 -6.73
N GLN A 135 -13.63 -12.87 -6.59
CA GLN A 135 -13.02 -12.57 -5.29
C GLN A 135 -13.94 -11.71 -4.43
N GLU A 136 -14.62 -10.73 -5.01
CA GLU A 136 -15.57 -9.90 -4.32
C GLU A 136 -16.74 -10.72 -3.75
N ASN A 137 -17.30 -11.61 -4.57
CA ASN A 137 -18.39 -12.51 -4.18
C ASN A 137 -17.94 -13.49 -3.08
N ALA A 138 -16.73 -14.05 -3.16
CA ALA A 138 -16.17 -14.92 -2.15
C ALA A 138 -15.96 -14.19 -0.80
N HIS A 139 -15.55 -12.93 -0.84
CA HIS A 139 -15.38 -12.12 0.36
C HIS A 139 -16.72 -11.88 1.05
N PHE A 140 -17.77 -11.54 0.33
CA PHE A 140 -19.11 -11.36 0.89
C PHE A 140 -19.69 -12.65 1.46
N SER A 141 -19.51 -13.80 0.80
CA SER A 141 -20.02 -15.08 1.28
C SER A 141 -19.41 -15.51 2.61
N ASN A 142 -18.14 -15.20 2.86
CA ASN A 142 -17.45 -15.53 4.10
C ASN A 142 -17.88 -14.66 5.30
N TRP A 143 -18.46 -13.48 5.07
CA TRP A 143 -18.94 -12.60 6.13
C TRP A 143 -20.36 -12.94 6.61
N TYR A 144 -21.15 -13.65 5.79
CA TYR A 144 -22.53 -14.02 6.08
C TYR A 144 -22.74 -15.52 6.35
N SER A 145 -21.68 -16.31 6.31
CA SER A 145 -21.69 -17.73 6.70
C SER A 145 -21.17 -17.90 8.11
#